data_4a6a2bfbcc1313978f9c1dfb0bb931fa
#
_entry.id   4a6a2bfbcc1313978f9c1dfb0bb931fa
#
_cell.length_a   1.000
_cell.length_b   1.000
_cell.length_c   1.000
_cell.angle_alpha   90.00
_cell.angle_beta   90.00
_cell.angle_gamma   90.00
#
_symmetry.space_group_name_H-M   'P 1'
#
loop_
_entity.id
_entity.type
_entity.pdbx_description
1 polymer ?
#
loop_
_entity_poly.entity_id
_entity_poly.type
_entity_poly.pdbx_seq_one_letter_code
_entity_poly.pdbx_strand_id
1 'polypeptide(L)'
;MRLEVNEKGGFLASVEARSSFLDKIKGKQFDDEKLSRIRDMVLRGEAKEAIMDEEGVLRIKGRVCVPRVDDLIHTILTEAHSSRYSIHPGATKMYRDLKQHFWWSSMKRDIVDFVAKCPNCQ
;
A
#
# COMPACT_ATOMS: atom_id res chain seq x y z
N MET A 1 7.06 -15.37 14.12
CA MET A 1 6.66 -14.95 13.87
C MET A 1 5.82 -14.83 13.72
N ARG A 2 5.96 -15.10 13.66
CA ARG A 2 5.34 -14.94 13.46
C ARG A 2 4.37 -14.88 13.17
N LEU A 3 4.10 -15.23 13.30
CA LEU A 3 3.28 -15.24 13.00
C LEU A 3 2.38 -14.70 12.96
N GLU A 4 2.13 -14.45 13.18
CA GLU A 4 1.41 -13.88 13.16
C GLU A 4 0.67 -13.54 12.49
N VAL A 5 0.81 -13.60 12.41
CA VAL A 5 0.37 -13.24 11.68
C VAL A 5 -0.71 -13.44 11.17
N ASN A 6 -1.10 -13.91 11.25
CA ASN A 6 -1.75 -14.33 10.84
C ASN A 6 -3.00 -14.09 10.43
N GLU A 7 -3.71 -13.79 10.83
CA GLU A 7 -4.98 -13.76 10.37
C GLU A 7 -5.18 -12.86 9.28
N LYS A 8 -5.11 -11.71 9.46
CA LYS A 8 -4.97 -10.90 8.33
C LYS A 8 -3.75 -11.36 7.71
N GLY A 9 -3.35 -12.44 8.23
CA GLY A 9 -2.11 -12.97 7.90
C GLY A 9 -1.93 -13.38 6.48
N GLY A 10 -2.98 -13.77 5.81
CA GLY A 10 -2.82 -14.19 4.44
C GLY A 10 -2.15 -13.15 3.58
N PHE A 11 -2.68 -11.94 3.61
CA PHE A 11 -2.14 -10.86 2.80
C PHE A 11 -0.83 -10.36 3.38
N LEU A 12 -0.78 -10.14 4.67
CA LEU A 12 0.41 -9.60 5.28
C LEU A 12 1.59 -10.54 5.17
N ALA A 13 1.33 -11.83 5.33
CA ALA A 13 2.41 -12.79 5.20
C ALA A 13 3.00 -12.74 3.80
N SER A 14 2.16 -12.59 2.80
CA SER A 14 2.64 -12.51 1.44
C SER A 14 3.51 -11.27 1.24
N VAL A 15 3.09 -10.14 1.78
CA VAL A 15 3.85 -8.91 1.62
C VAL A 15 5.15 -8.99 2.39
N GLU A 16 5.11 -9.50 3.59
CA GLU A 16 6.32 -9.57 4.40
C GLU A 16 7.31 -10.55 3.85
N ALA A 17 6.82 -11.66 3.38
CA ALA A 17 7.70 -12.64 2.79
C ALA A 17 8.39 -12.04 1.58
N ARG A 18 7.91 -10.89 1.15
CA ARG A 18 8.54 -10.22 0.05
C ARG A 18 9.14 -8.94 0.50
N SER A 19 10.14 -9.06 1.35
CA SER A 19 10.89 -7.86 1.68
C SER A 19 11.39 -7.21 0.41
N SER A 20 11.56 -8.00 -0.65
CA SER A 20 11.96 -7.43 -1.93
C SER A 20 10.88 -6.51 -2.49
N PHE A 21 9.61 -6.77 -2.20
CA PHE A 21 8.55 -5.88 -2.65
C PHE A 21 8.64 -4.54 -1.93
N LEU A 22 8.90 -4.57 -0.63
CA LEU A 22 9.08 -3.34 0.11
C LEU A 22 10.31 -2.59 -0.36
N ASP A 23 11.38 -3.31 -0.68
CA ASP A 23 12.57 -2.69 -1.24
C ASP A 23 12.26 -2.03 -2.57
N LYS A 24 11.41 -2.66 -3.37
CA LYS A 24 11.02 -2.09 -4.64
C LYS A 24 10.25 -0.80 -4.43
N ILE A 25 9.34 -0.78 -3.47
CA ILE A 25 8.62 0.45 -3.14
C ILE A 25 9.60 1.52 -2.72
N LYS A 26 10.51 1.18 -1.83
CA LYS A 26 11.48 2.13 -1.32
C LYS A 26 12.31 2.71 -2.45
N GLY A 27 12.77 1.87 -3.35
CA GLY A 27 13.63 2.32 -4.43
C GLY A 27 12.92 3.17 -5.46
N LYS A 28 11.60 3.11 -5.51
CA LYS A 28 10.84 3.82 -6.53
C LYS A 28 9.97 4.95 -5.98
N GLN A 29 9.97 5.15 -4.67
CA GLN A 29 9.05 6.13 -4.10
C GLN A 29 9.16 7.50 -4.75
N PHE A 30 10.37 7.94 -5.01
CA PHE A 30 10.55 9.30 -5.49
C PHE A 30 10.63 9.41 -7.00
N ASP A 31 10.34 8.30 -7.68
CA ASP A 31 10.02 8.36 -9.10
C ASP A 31 8.59 8.87 -9.28
N ASP A 32 7.80 8.87 -8.23
CA ASP A 32 6.45 9.42 -8.24
C ASP A 32 6.56 10.90 -7.85
N GLU A 33 6.12 11.76 -8.76
CA GLU A 33 6.27 13.18 -8.55
C GLU A 33 5.58 13.67 -7.30
N LYS A 34 4.40 13.14 -7.02
CA LYS A 34 3.67 13.58 -5.83
C LYS A 34 4.40 13.19 -4.56
N LEU A 35 4.94 12.00 -4.51
CA LEU A 35 5.68 11.57 -3.32
C LEU A 35 6.98 12.35 -3.19
N SER A 36 7.59 12.69 -4.31
CA SER A 36 8.79 13.50 -4.27
C SER A 36 8.50 14.87 -3.66
N ARG A 37 7.35 15.45 -4.00
CA ARG A 37 6.97 16.73 -3.41
C ARG A 37 6.71 16.61 -1.92
N ILE A 38 6.07 15.53 -1.52
CA ILE A 38 5.80 15.34 -0.09
C ILE A 38 7.12 15.17 0.65
N ARG A 39 8.07 14.44 0.07
CA ARG A 39 9.39 14.32 0.69
C ARG A 39 10.02 15.69 0.90
N ASP A 40 9.93 16.53 -0.12
CA ASP A 40 10.51 17.86 -0.01
C ASP A 40 9.85 18.65 1.13
N MET A 41 8.53 18.50 1.28
CA MET A 41 7.85 19.17 2.37
C MET A 41 8.30 18.64 3.73
N VAL A 42 8.54 17.34 3.83
CA VAL A 42 9.04 16.77 5.07
C VAL A 42 10.41 17.36 5.40
N LEU A 43 11.27 17.45 4.39
CA LEU A 43 12.63 17.96 4.61
C LEU A 43 12.63 19.43 5.00
N ARG A 44 11.59 20.17 4.59
CA ARG A 44 11.49 21.58 4.97
C ARG A 44 10.74 21.77 6.28
N GLY A 45 10.28 20.69 6.90
CA GLY A 45 9.52 20.77 8.13
C GLY A 45 8.10 21.25 7.94
N GLU A 46 7.56 21.15 6.73
CA GLU A 46 6.22 21.64 6.42
C GLU A 46 5.15 20.58 6.40
N ALA A 47 5.53 19.32 6.49
CA ALA A 47 4.56 18.22 6.46
C ALA A 47 4.27 17.81 7.89
N LYS A 48 2.97 17.72 8.22
CA LYS A 48 2.60 17.40 9.60
C LYS A 48 2.47 15.91 9.84
N GLU A 49 2.01 15.18 8.85
CA GLU A 49 1.71 13.77 9.06
C GLU A 49 2.64 12.84 8.33
N ALA A 50 3.51 13.39 7.52
CA ALA A 50 4.44 12.59 6.73
C ALA A 50 5.81 12.65 7.36
N ILE A 51 6.50 11.53 7.36
CA ILE A 51 7.85 11.45 7.88
C ILE A 51 8.70 10.57 6.97
N MET A 52 9.99 10.76 7.05
CA MET A 52 10.95 9.83 6.45
C MET A 52 11.47 8.99 7.60
N ASP A 53 11.30 7.66 7.50
CA ASP A 53 11.76 6.81 8.59
C ASP A 53 13.26 6.58 8.50
N GLU A 54 13.77 5.73 9.39
CA GLU A 54 15.21 5.51 9.50
C GLU A 54 15.80 4.90 8.25
N GLU A 55 14.98 4.23 7.47
CA GLU A 55 15.46 3.60 6.25
C GLU A 55 15.25 4.46 5.02
N GLY A 56 14.80 5.68 5.22
CA GLY A 56 14.58 6.56 4.10
C GLY A 56 13.25 6.34 3.38
N VAL A 57 12.32 5.68 4.03
CA VAL A 57 11.02 5.40 3.44
C VAL A 57 10.04 6.49 3.87
N LEU A 58 9.34 7.05 2.90
CA LEU A 58 8.31 8.06 3.19
C LEU A 58 7.07 7.37 3.73
N ARG A 59 6.59 7.86 4.87
CA ARG A 59 5.38 7.33 5.48
C ARG A 59 4.42 8.46 5.84
N ILE A 60 3.13 8.18 5.75
CA ILE A 60 2.10 9.12 6.16
C ILE A 60 1.29 8.43 7.24
N LYS A 61 1.30 8.99 8.45
CA LYS A 61 0.60 8.42 9.60
C LYS A 61 0.98 6.95 9.80
N GLY A 62 2.26 6.66 9.63
CA GLY A 62 2.76 5.31 9.83
C GLY A 62 2.55 4.37 8.66
N ARG A 63 1.90 4.83 7.59
CA ARG A 63 1.62 3.96 6.45
C ARG A 63 2.64 4.21 5.34
N VAL A 64 3.08 3.13 4.72
CA VAL A 64 4.06 3.24 3.65
C VAL A 64 3.42 3.89 2.42
N CYS A 65 4.06 4.92 1.89
CA CYS A 65 3.59 5.57 0.68
C CYS A 65 3.97 4.75 -0.54
N VAL A 66 3.00 4.41 -1.35
CA VAL A 66 3.23 3.58 -2.53
C VAL A 66 3.25 4.46 -3.77
N PRO A 67 4.35 4.42 -4.54
CA PRO A 67 4.42 5.24 -5.75
C PRO A 67 3.60 4.66 -6.88
N ARG A 68 3.12 5.53 -7.76
CA ARG A 68 2.37 5.10 -8.93
C ARG A 68 3.33 4.78 -10.07
N VAL A 69 4.19 3.81 -9.85
CA VAL A 69 5.14 3.39 -10.87
C VAL A 69 5.20 1.88 -10.87
N ASP A 70 5.52 1.30 -12.01
CA ASP A 70 5.78 -0.14 -12.16
C ASP A 70 4.65 -1.01 -11.64
N ASP A 71 3.42 -0.51 -11.71
CA ASP A 71 2.24 -1.28 -11.32
C ASP A 71 2.30 -1.77 -9.88
N LEU A 72 2.99 -1.05 -9.02
CA LEU A 72 3.08 -1.46 -7.62
C LEU A 72 1.72 -1.42 -6.95
N ILE A 73 0.92 -0.39 -7.24
CA ILE A 73 -0.42 -0.30 -6.67
C ILE A 73 -1.27 -1.46 -7.15
N HIS A 74 -1.18 -1.78 -8.44
CA HIS A 74 -1.95 -2.89 -8.98
C HIS A 74 -1.54 -4.20 -8.32
N THR A 75 -0.26 -4.38 -8.06
CA THR A 75 0.21 -5.57 -7.38
C THR A 75 -0.40 -5.70 -5.99
N ILE A 76 -0.46 -4.59 -5.25
CA ILE A 76 -1.05 -4.61 -3.92
C ILE A 76 -2.53 -4.94 -4.01
N LEU A 77 -3.25 -4.32 -4.95
CA LEU A 77 -4.67 -4.55 -5.09
C LEU A 77 -4.97 -6.00 -5.46
N THR A 78 -4.17 -6.56 -6.36
CA THR A 78 -4.36 -7.93 -6.79
C THR A 78 -4.12 -8.89 -5.62
N GLU A 79 -3.05 -8.67 -4.87
CA GLU A 79 -2.76 -9.54 -3.73
C GLU A 79 -3.86 -9.48 -2.69
N ALA A 80 -4.31 -8.27 -2.37
CA ALA A 80 -5.31 -8.11 -1.33
C ALA A 80 -6.65 -8.70 -1.74
N HIS A 81 -7.02 -8.56 -3.01
CA HIS A 81 -8.32 -9.00 -3.48
C HIS A 81 -8.35 -10.50 -3.76
N SER A 82 -7.22 -11.04 -4.15
CA SER A 82 -7.13 -12.45 -4.53
C SER A 82 -6.45 -13.29 -3.48
N SER A 83 -6.56 -12.86 -2.21
CA SER A 83 -5.94 -13.63 -1.14
C SER A 83 -6.53 -15.03 -1.12
N ARG A 84 -5.87 -15.92 -0.42
CA ARG A 84 -6.31 -17.31 -0.39
C ARG A 84 -7.66 -17.49 0.28
N TYR A 85 -8.17 -16.47 0.92
CA TYR A 85 -9.52 -16.54 1.44
C TYR A 85 -10.44 -16.52 0.27
N SER A 86 -11.37 -17.44 0.25
CA SER A 86 -12.21 -17.64 -0.91
C SER A 86 -13.16 -16.48 -1.17
N ILE A 87 -13.46 -15.70 -0.16
CA ILE A 87 -14.40 -14.61 -0.31
C ILE A 87 -13.65 -13.34 -0.69
N HIS A 88 -13.96 -12.79 -1.85
CA HIS A 88 -13.37 -11.54 -2.27
C HIS A 88 -14.00 -10.40 -1.48
N PRO A 89 -13.21 -9.59 -0.83
CA PRO A 89 -13.76 -8.48 -0.06
C PRO A 89 -14.34 -7.42 -0.96
N GLY A 90 -15.38 -6.76 -0.47
CA GLY A 90 -15.88 -5.59 -1.16
C GLY A 90 -14.93 -4.42 -0.98
N ALA A 91 -15.22 -3.33 -1.68
CA ALA A 91 -14.33 -2.19 -1.69
C ALA A 91 -14.13 -1.58 -0.30
N THR A 92 -15.19 -1.51 0.49
CA THR A 92 -15.09 -0.89 1.81
C THR A 92 -14.13 -1.66 2.72
N LYS A 93 -14.28 -2.97 2.75
CA LYS A 93 -13.41 -3.77 3.60
C LYS A 93 -11.98 -3.76 3.09
N MET A 94 -11.81 -3.84 1.79
CA MET A 94 -10.48 -3.83 1.20
C MET A 94 -9.77 -2.52 1.50
N TYR A 95 -10.48 -1.41 1.38
CA TYR A 95 -9.89 -0.12 1.70
C TYR A 95 -9.50 -0.06 3.17
N ARG A 96 -10.39 -0.53 4.06
CA ARG A 96 -10.11 -0.51 5.48
C ARG A 96 -8.88 -1.34 5.82
N ASP A 97 -8.73 -2.49 5.19
CA ASP A 97 -7.58 -3.35 5.46
C ASP A 97 -6.29 -2.74 4.93
N LEU A 98 -6.33 -2.24 3.71
CA LEU A 98 -5.11 -1.73 3.08
C LEU A 98 -4.64 -0.43 3.69
N LYS A 99 -5.56 0.43 4.11
CA LYS A 99 -5.14 1.71 4.64
C LYS A 99 -4.44 1.59 5.99
N GLN A 100 -4.44 0.42 6.59
CA GLN A 100 -3.68 0.24 7.80
C GLN A 100 -2.18 0.18 7.54
N HIS A 101 -1.79 -0.11 6.31
CA HIS A 101 -0.39 -0.34 5.99
C HIS A 101 0.13 0.54 4.87
N PHE A 102 -0.73 0.97 3.97
CA PHE A 102 -0.31 1.66 2.76
C PHE A 102 -1.07 2.96 2.57
N TRP A 103 -0.46 3.85 1.83
CA TRP A 103 -1.11 5.08 1.43
C TRP A 103 -0.68 5.43 0.01
N TRP A 104 -1.63 5.85 -0.81
CA TRP A 104 -1.31 6.49 -2.09
C TRP A 104 -2.46 7.42 -2.43
N SER A 105 -2.18 8.39 -3.29
CA SER A 105 -3.17 9.37 -3.67
C SER A 105 -4.33 8.69 -4.40
N SER A 106 -5.56 9.03 -4.04
CA SER A 106 -6.76 8.46 -4.63
C SER A 106 -6.92 6.98 -4.32
N MET A 107 -6.42 6.56 -3.17
CA MET A 107 -6.44 5.16 -2.78
C MET A 107 -7.84 4.58 -2.77
N LYS A 108 -8.79 5.28 -2.17
CA LYS A 108 -10.14 4.75 -2.07
C LYS A 108 -10.76 4.56 -3.44
N ARG A 109 -10.56 5.52 -4.33
CA ARG A 109 -11.12 5.43 -5.67
C ARG A 109 -10.51 4.27 -6.45
N ASP A 110 -9.21 4.09 -6.32
CA ASP A 110 -8.54 3.00 -7.02
C ASP A 110 -9.08 1.65 -6.56
N ILE A 111 -9.34 1.52 -5.27
CA ILE A 111 -9.87 0.27 -4.74
C ILE A 111 -11.28 0.03 -5.23
N VAL A 112 -12.11 1.06 -5.22
CA VAL A 112 -13.47 0.92 -5.71
C VAL A 112 -13.46 0.50 -7.18
N ASP A 113 -12.64 1.15 -7.98
CA ASP A 113 -12.56 0.82 -9.40
C ASP A 113 -12.06 -0.59 -9.61
N PHE A 114 -11.08 -1.02 -8.83
CA PHE A 114 -10.52 -2.35 -8.97
C PHE A 114 -11.58 -3.41 -8.66
N VAL A 115 -12.32 -3.24 -7.57
CA VAL A 115 -13.33 -4.21 -7.18
C VAL A 115 -14.46 -4.23 -8.21
N ALA A 116 -14.83 -3.06 -8.73
CA ALA A 116 -15.91 -2.99 -9.70
C ALA A 116 -15.58 -3.74 -10.99
N LYS A 117 -14.31 -3.85 -11.32
CA LYS A 117 -13.90 -4.53 -12.54
C LYS A 117 -13.65 -6.01 -12.36
N CYS A 118 -13.75 -6.50 -11.14
CA CYS A 118 -13.49 -7.90 -10.88
C CYS A 118 -14.69 -8.75 -11.31
N PRO A 119 -14.53 -9.63 -12.30
CA PRO A 119 -15.68 -10.41 -12.77
C PRO A 119 -16.23 -11.33 -11.70
N ASN A 120 -15.40 -11.73 -10.74
CA ASN A 120 -15.86 -12.66 -9.71
C ASN A 120 -16.65 -11.97 -8.61
N CYS A 121 -16.65 -10.65 -8.60
CA CYS A 121 -17.35 -9.90 -7.57
C CYS A 121 -18.69 -9.37 -8.03
N GLN A 122 -19.08 -9.69 -9.23
CA GLN A 122 -20.32 -9.14 -9.79
C GLN A 122 -21.48 -10.08 -9.71
#